data_86036a1d13b8d4e1b31fa748ccfa716d
#
_entry.id   86036a1d13b8d4e1b31fa748ccfa716d
#
_cell.length_a   1.000
_cell.length_b   1.000
_cell.length_c   1.000
_cell.angle_alpha   90.00
_cell.angle_beta   90.00
_cell.angle_gamma   90.00
#
_symmetry.space_group_name_H-M   'P 1'
#
loop_
_entity.id
_entity.type
_entity.pdbx_description
1 polymer ?
#
loop_
_entity_poly.entity_id
_entity_poly.type
_entity_poly.pdbx_seq_one_letter_code
_entity_poly.pdbx_strand_id
1 'polypeptide(L)'
;MKLSHLALVELLQKAYSAERAAAFAYIGHAGSLKAADAKMAVKKIEDDEWEHRENILRLMEQYEVPISRAYEVRFYVIGKIISASCYVIGRFMPFFFAGKLESGNVCEYFRMMQHFHSLGIREHDEMLYAMGMKEKEHEVYFLEQIKTDRLLPLFERLFSWGSGKTANDVNLENKIPVGNSDQYCKPSDERR
;
A
#
# COMPACT_ATOMS: atom_id res chain seq x y z
N MET A 1 4.08 11.17 23.83
CA MET A 1 5.56 11.42 23.69
C MET A 1 5.79 11.95 22.28
N LYS A 2 6.41 13.11 22.15
CA LYS A 2 6.61 13.72 20.82
C LYS A 2 7.72 12.98 20.04
N LEU A 3 7.40 12.51 18.85
CA LEU A 3 8.34 11.84 17.97
C LEU A 3 9.32 12.86 17.36
N SER A 4 10.63 12.60 17.50
CA SER A 4 11.70 13.45 16.94
C SER A 4 12.43 12.84 15.74
N HIS A 5 12.11 11.60 15.36
CA HIS A 5 12.72 10.89 14.23
C HIS A 5 12.11 11.38 12.91
N LEU A 6 12.78 12.30 12.22
CA LEU A 6 12.25 13.01 11.05
C LEU A 6 11.75 12.08 9.93
N ALA A 7 12.51 11.04 9.59
CA ALA A 7 12.13 10.10 8.54
C ALA A 7 10.83 9.34 8.89
N LEU A 8 10.64 8.95 10.16
CA LEU A 8 9.40 8.30 10.59
C LEU A 8 8.22 9.28 10.61
N VAL A 9 8.44 10.53 11.05
CA VAL A 9 7.41 11.58 11.02
C VAL A 9 6.93 11.81 9.58
N GLU A 10 7.85 11.95 8.63
CA GLU A 10 7.52 12.15 7.21
C GLU A 10 6.81 10.94 6.63
N LEU A 11 7.27 9.73 6.96
CA LEU A 11 6.67 8.47 6.50
C LEU A 11 5.22 8.33 6.99
N LEU A 12 4.95 8.59 8.28
CA LEU A 12 3.60 8.57 8.84
C LEU A 12 2.67 9.60 8.17
N GLN A 13 3.15 10.83 7.98
CA GLN A 13 2.37 11.90 7.32
C GLN A 13 2.03 11.55 5.88
N LYS A 14 2.98 10.97 5.16
CA LYS A 14 2.82 10.55 3.77
C LYS A 14 1.85 9.37 3.67
N ALA A 15 2.06 8.30 4.46
CA ALA A 15 1.20 7.13 4.48
C ALA A 15 -0.24 7.51 4.81
N TYR A 16 -0.48 8.26 5.89
CA TYR A 16 -1.82 8.75 6.24
C TYR A 16 -2.57 9.38 5.06
N SER A 17 -1.87 10.15 4.24
CA SER A 17 -2.48 10.80 3.07
C SER A 17 -2.58 9.88 1.85
N ALA A 18 -1.63 8.94 1.71
CA ALA A 18 -1.60 7.97 0.61
C ALA A 18 -2.76 6.98 0.71
N GLU A 19 -3.08 6.47 1.93
CA GLU A 19 -4.23 5.58 2.14
C GLU A 19 -5.55 6.21 1.66
N ARG A 20 -5.74 7.51 1.88
CA ARG A 20 -6.91 8.21 1.33
C ARG A 20 -6.91 8.25 -0.19
N ALA A 21 -5.75 8.40 -0.81
CA ALA A 21 -5.64 8.37 -2.26
C ALA A 21 -5.94 6.98 -2.82
N ALA A 22 -5.46 5.92 -2.16
CA ALA A 22 -5.75 4.54 -2.49
C ALA A 22 -7.25 4.23 -2.36
N ALA A 23 -7.88 4.60 -1.25
CA ALA A 23 -9.32 4.44 -1.06
C ALA A 23 -10.13 5.14 -2.18
N PHE A 24 -9.78 6.38 -2.55
CA PHE A 24 -10.44 7.05 -3.68
C PHE A 24 -10.19 6.36 -5.03
N ALA A 25 -8.98 5.86 -5.26
CA ALA A 25 -8.68 5.09 -6.46
C ALA A 25 -9.55 3.83 -6.54
N TYR A 26 -9.74 3.13 -5.42
CA TYR A 26 -10.57 1.92 -5.36
C TYR A 26 -12.06 2.19 -5.49
N ILE A 27 -12.57 3.35 -5.02
CA ILE A 27 -13.93 3.80 -5.35
C ILE A 27 -14.14 3.83 -6.87
N GLY A 28 -13.21 4.47 -7.61
CA GLY A 28 -13.28 4.54 -9.06
C GLY A 28 -13.08 3.18 -9.73
N HIS A 29 -12.12 2.40 -9.24
CA HIS A 29 -11.85 1.06 -9.76
C HIS A 29 -13.08 0.15 -9.61
N ALA A 30 -13.64 0.02 -8.40
CA ALA A 30 -14.86 -0.75 -8.16
C ALA A 30 -16.04 -0.24 -9.02
N GLY A 31 -16.19 1.09 -9.13
CA GLY A 31 -17.25 1.70 -9.95
C GLY A 31 -17.11 1.39 -11.44
N SER A 32 -15.90 1.19 -11.96
CA SER A 32 -15.63 0.88 -13.36
C SER A 32 -15.83 -0.60 -13.72
N LEU A 33 -15.89 -1.49 -12.72
CA LEU A 33 -16.03 -2.94 -12.93
C LEU A 33 -17.47 -3.36 -13.18
N LYS A 34 -17.66 -4.32 -14.11
CA LYS A 34 -18.96 -4.89 -14.45
C LYS A 34 -19.28 -6.15 -13.65
N ALA A 35 -18.27 -6.98 -13.35
CA ALA A 35 -18.43 -8.22 -12.60
C ALA A 35 -18.68 -7.89 -11.12
N ALA A 36 -19.77 -8.43 -10.56
CA ALA A 36 -20.20 -8.11 -9.20
C ALA A 36 -19.21 -8.59 -8.12
N ASP A 37 -18.65 -9.77 -8.30
CA ASP A 37 -17.64 -10.36 -7.43
C ASP A 37 -16.33 -9.53 -7.38
N ALA A 38 -15.81 -9.13 -8.53
CA ALA A 38 -14.64 -8.27 -8.61
C ALA A 38 -14.92 -6.88 -8.01
N LYS A 39 -16.12 -6.32 -8.25
CA LYS A 39 -16.53 -5.05 -7.64
C LYS A 39 -16.58 -5.14 -6.12
N MET A 40 -17.15 -6.22 -5.56
CA MET A 40 -17.20 -6.43 -4.10
C MET A 40 -15.81 -6.62 -3.51
N ALA A 41 -14.92 -7.37 -4.20
CA ALA A 41 -13.56 -7.56 -3.73
C ALA A 41 -12.77 -6.25 -3.67
N VAL A 42 -12.83 -5.42 -4.73
CA VAL A 42 -12.17 -4.10 -4.75
C VAL A 42 -12.79 -3.14 -3.73
N LYS A 43 -14.11 -3.24 -3.50
CA LYS A 43 -14.76 -2.44 -2.44
C LYS A 43 -14.27 -2.83 -1.05
N LYS A 44 -14.03 -4.13 -0.80
CA LYS A 44 -13.45 -4.57 0.46
C LYS A 44 -12.01 -4.03 0.65
N ILE A 45 -11.20 -4.02 -0.43
CA ILE A 45 -9.87 -3.40 -0.40
C ILE A 45 -9.98 -1.91 -0.06
N GLU A 46 -10.94 -1.19 -0.66
CA GLU A 46 -11.21 0.21 -0.29
C GLU A 46 -11.49 0.38 1.22
N ASP A 47 -12.29 -0.52 1.81
CA ASP A 47 -12.60 -0.47 3.24
C ASP A 47 -11.34 -0.73 4.10
N ASP A 48 -10.47 -1.67 3.67
CA ASP A 48 -9.18 -1.93 4.31
C ASP A 48 -8.27 -0.68 4.29
N GLU A 49 -8.25 0.12 3.18
CA GLU A 49 -7.47 1.38 3.10
C GLU A 49 -7.97 2.46 4.10
N TRP A 50 -9.28 2.55 4.29
CA TRP A 50 -9.83 3.45 5.32
C TRP A 50 -9.43 3.01 6.73
N GLU A 51 -9.39 1.70 7.01
CA GLU A 51 -8.90 1.15 8.28
C GLU A 51 -7.40 1.43 8.46
N HIS A 52 -6.57 1.22 7.42
CA HIS A 52 -5.14 1.56 7.43
C HIS A 52 -4.92 3.04 7.77
N ARG A 53 -5.67 3.92 7.11
CA ARG A 53 -5.61 5.36 7.39
C ARG A 53 -5.94 5.68 8.85
N GLU A 54 -6.96 5.04 9.43
CA GLU A 54 -7.32 5.25 10.83
C GLU A 54 -6.22 4.75 11.79
N ASN A 55 -5.62 3.61 11.50
CA ASN A 55 -4.52 3.06 12.28
C ASN A 55 -3.29 3.99 12.26
N ILE A 56 -2.93 4.53 11.09
CA ILE A 56 -1.85 5.53 10.98
C ILE A 56 -2.21 6.81 11.73
N LEU A 57 -3.46 7.26 11.69
CA LEU A 57 -3.91 8.44 12.46
C LEU A 57 -3.69 8.24 13.96
N ARG A 58 -4.07 7.07 14.49
CA ARG A 58 -3.86 6.73 15.91
C ARG A 58 -2.38 6.79 16.31
N LEU A 59 -1.48 6.28 15.45
CA LEU A 59 -0.03 6.43 15.66
C LEU A 59 0.39 7.91 15.66
N MET A 60 -0.08 8.68 14.69
CA MET A 60 0.25 10.10 14.61
C MET A 60 -0.23 10.87 15.86
N GLU A 61 -1.44 10.59 16.36
CA GLU A 61 -1.96 11.19 17.58
C GLU A 61 -1.15 10.79 18.82
N GLN A 62 -0.83 9.49 18.96
CA GLN A 62 -0.04 8.97 20.09
C GLN A 62 1.34 9.66 20.19
N TYR A 63 1.95 9.96 19.05
CA TYR A 63 3.28 10.56 18.95
C TYR A 63 3.29 12.07 18.64
N GLU A 64 2.14 12.73 18.75
CA GLU A 64 1.99 14.17 18.49
C GLU A 64 2.52 14.60 17.10
N VAL A 65 2.33 13.72 16.08
CA VAL A 65 2.71 14.01 14.69
C VAL A 65 1.56 14.76 14.01
N PRO A 66 1.76 16.00 13.55
CA PRO A 66 0.68 16.77 12.91
C PRO A 66 0.38 16.24 11.49
N ILE A 67 -0.87 16.32 11.08
CA ILE A 67 -1.28 16.04 9.70
C ILE A 67 -0.66 17.09 8.76
N SER A 68 -0.01 16.63 7.70
CA SER A 68 0.54 17.49 6.65
C SER A 68 -0.54 17.92 5.66
N ARG A 69 -0.98 19.18 5.70
CA ARG A 69 -1.96 19.72 4.74
C ARG A 69 -1.47 19.61 3.29
N ALA A 70 -0.17 19.73 3.05
CA ALA A 70 0.41 19.61 1.71
C ALA A 70 0.24 18.19 1.15
N TYR A 71 0.56 17.16 1.95
CA TYR A 71 0.31 15.77 1.56
C TYR A 71 -1.20 15.49 1.39
N GLU A 72 -2.02 15.96 2.30
CA GLU A 72 -3.47 15.76 2.23
C GLU A 72 -4.08 16.32 0.93
N VAL A 73 -3.71 17.54 0.53
CA VAL A 73 -4.20 18.13 -0.73
C VAL A 73 -3.64 17.37 -1.94
N ARG A 74 -2.32 17.11 -1.94
CA ARG A 74 -1.67 16.39 -3.06
C ARG A 74 -2.28 15.02 -3.29
N PHE A 75 -2.38 14.20 -2.25
CA PHE A 75 -2.89 12.83 -2.36
C PHE A 75 -4.40 12.79 -2.61
N TYR A 76 -5.17 13.77 -2.09
CA TYR A 76 -6.58 13.92 -2.46
C TYR A 76 -6.74 14.09 -3.98
N VAL A 77 -5.98 15.00 -4.58
CA VAL A 77 -6.05 15.26 -6.03
C VAL A 77 -5.62 14.03 -6.82
N ILE A 78 -4.51 13.39 -6.43
CA ILE A 78 -4.02 12.16 -7.06
C ILE A 78 -5.09 11.06 -7.01
N GLY A 79 -5.67 10.78 -5.85
CA GLY A 79 -6.70 9.75 -5.69
C GLY A 79 -7.92 10.02 -6.56
N LYS A 80 -8.39 11.28 -6.65
CA LYS A 80 -9.53 11.66 -7.50
C LYS A 80 -9.23 11.52 -9.00
N ILE A 81 -8.03 11.86 -9.43
CA ILE A 81 -7.60 11.68 -10.83
C ILE A 81 -7.54 10.19 -11.17
N ILE A 82 -6.93 9.36 -10.32
CA ILE A 82 -6.86 7.90 -10.54
C ILE A 82 -8.28 7.32 -10.54
N SER A 83 -9.13 7.70 -9.61
CA SER A 83 -10.53 7.28 -9.54
C SER A 83 -11.27 7.54 -10.87
N ALA A 84 -11.16 8.75 -11.40
CA ALA A 84 -11.78 9.11 -12.67
C ALA A 84 -11.16 8.35 -13.86
N SER A 85 -9.85 8.14 -13.85
CA SER A 85 -9.15 7.44 -14.94
C SER A 85 -9.57 5.98 -15.08
N CYS A 86 -9.98 5.31 -14.00
CA CYS A 86 -10.41 3.91 -14.05
C CYS A 86 -11.58 3.66 -15.01
N TYR A 87 -12.39 4.68 -15.29
CA TYR A 87 -13.52 4.56 -16.23
C TYR A 87 -13.12 4.60 -17.71
N VAL A 88 -11.91 5.05 -18.03
CA VAL A 88 -11.47 5.29 -19.42
C VAL A 88 -10.24 4.49 -19.84
N ILE A 89 -9.38 4.05 -18.90
CA ILE A 89 -8.12 3.36 -19.23
C ILE A 89 -8.25 1.85 -19.46
N GLY A 90 -9.48 1.33 -19.41
CA GLY A 90 -9.76 -0.09 -19.60
C GLY A 90 -9.49 -0.93 -18.34
N ARG A 91 -9.75 -2.26 -18.44
CA ARG A 91 -9.72 -3.16 -17.28
C ARG A 91 -8.30 -3.44 -16.77
N PHE A 92 -7.35 -3.68 -17.65
CA PHE A 92 -6.00 -4.13 -17.29
C PHE A 92 -5.22 -3.12 -16.43
N MET A 93 -5.25 -1.84 -16.83
CA MET A 93 -4.44 -0.79 -16.19
C MET A 93 -4.74 -0.58 -14.69
N PRO A 94 -6.03 -0.47 -14.26
CA PRO A 94 -6.33 -0.32 -12.84
C PRO A 94 -5.83 -1.50 -12.00
N PHE A 95 -6.01 -2.74 -12.46
CA PHE A 95 -5.52 -3.92 -11.76
C PHE A 95 -3.98 -3.97 -11.69
N PHE A 96 -3.30 -3.64 -12.80
CA PHE A 96 -1.84 -3.66 -12.85
C PHE A 96 -1.21 -2.63 -11.92
N PHE A 97 -1.67 -1.37 -12.02
CA PHE A 97 -1.08 -0.30 -11.20
C PHE A 97 -1.49 -0.39 -9.73
N ALA A 98 -2.70 -0.89 -9.42
CA ALA A 98 -3.08 -1.20 -8.06
C ALA A 98 -2.12 -2.23 -7.45
N GLY A 99 -1.97 -3.41 -8.03
CA GLY A 99 -1.07 -4.43 -7.49
C GLY A 99 0.38 -3.98 -7.37
N LYS A 100 0.86 -3.16 -8.34
CA LYS A 100 2.21 -2.58 -8.26
C LYS A 100 2.35 -1.59 -7.08
N LEU A 101 1.32 -0.80 -6.78
CA LEU A 101 1.33 0.12 -5.65
C LEU A 101 1.32 -0.65 -4.32
N GLU A 102 0.47 -1.68 -4.18
CA GLU A 102 0.41 -2.50 -2.98
C GLU A 102 1.73 -3.20 -2.68
N SER A 103 2.42 -3.68 -3.71
CA SER A 103 3.79 -4.22 -3.57
C SER A 103 4.76 -3.22 -2.91
N GLY A 104 4.58 -1.93 -3.15
CA GLY A 104 5.35 -0.87 -2.49
C GLY A 104 4.92 -0.63 -1.05
N ASN A 105 3.61 -0.66 -0.78
CA ASN A 105 3.03 -0.43 0.53
C ASN A 105 3.44 -1.50 1.55
N VAL A 106 3.57 -2.77 1.15
CA VAL A 106 4.12 -3.85 1.99
C VAL A 106 5.43 -3.39 2.66
N CYS A 107 6.37 -2.89 1.86
CA CYS A 107 7.67 -2.44 2.36
C CYS A 107 7.57 -1.14 3.17
N GLU A 108 6.60 -0.28 2.90
CA GLU A 108 6.41 0.98 3.64
C GLU A 108 6.06 0.71 5.11
N TYR A 109 5.17 -0.24 5.39
CA TYR A 109 4.83 -0.64 6.76
C TYR A 109 5.99 -1.31 7.50
N PHE A 110 6.75 -2.15 6.81
CA PHE A 110 7.94 -2.77 7.41
C PHE A 110 9.05 -1.76 7.70
N ARG A 111 9.22 -0.71 6.89
CA ARG A 111 10.12 0.41 7.22
C ARG A 111 9.64 1.20 8.44
N MET A 112 8.34 1.39 8.61
CA MET A 112 7.81 2.01 9.83
C MET A 112 8.21 1.20 11.06
N MET A 113 8.07 -0.14 11.02
CA MET A 113 8.53 -1.02 12.09
C MET A 113 10.01 -0.83 12.37
N GLN A 114 10.87 -0.82 11.34
CA GLN A 114 12.32 -0.62 11.50
C GLN A 114 12.64 0.73 12.17
N HIS A 115 11.95 1.80 11.77
CA HIS A 115 12.13 3.11 12.40
C HIS A 115 11.69 3.11 13.86
N PHE A 116 10.57 2.47 14.21
CA PHE A 116 10.15 2.30 15.60
C PHE A 116 11.17 1.46 16.40
N HIS A 117 11.70 0.39 15.82
CA HIS A 117 12.74 -0.44 16.45
C HIS A 117 14.02 0.36 16.74
N SER A 118 14.43 1.25 15.84
CA SER A 118 15.61 2.12 16.08
C SER A 118 15.43 3.05 17.28
N LEU A 119 14.17 3.29 17.68
CA LEU A 119 13.79 4.07 18.86
C LEU A 119 13.52 3.19 20.11
N GLY A 120 13.72 1.87 20.00
CA GLY A 120 13.42 0.92 21.07
C GLY A 120 11.91 0.63 21.26
N ILE A 121 11.06 1.02 20.33
CA ILE A 121 9.60 0.86 20.38
C ILE A 121 9.20 -0.37 19.56
N ARG A 122 8.47 -1.30 20.18
CA ARG A 122 8.00 -2.54 19.52
C ARG A 122 6.50 -2.79 19.70
N GLU A 123 5.82 -1.92 20.39
CA GLU A 123 4.40 -2.07 20.70
C GLU A 123 3.48 -2.01 19.45
N HIS A 124 4.00 -1.52 18.31
CA HIS A 124 3.26 -1.37 17.06
C HIS A 124 3.56 -2.48 16.06
N ASP A 125 4.46 -3.43 16.38
CA ASP A 125 4.91 -4.47 15.46
C ASP A 125 3.76 -5.31 14.90
N GLU A 126 2.86 -5.77 15.76
CA GLU A 126 1.74 -6.62 15.35
C GLU A 126 0.80 -5.89 14.37
N MET A 127 0.46 -4.65 14.68
CA MET A 127 -0.42 -3.84 13.84
C MET A 127 0.22 -3.53 12.48
N LEU A 128 1.46 -3.02 12.46
CA LEU A 128 2.16 -2.66 11.23
C LEU A 128 2.46 -3.89 10.37
N TYR A 129 2.79 -5.02 11.01
CA TYR A 129 2.94 -6.30 10.32
C TYR A 129 1.63 -6.76 9.67
N ALA A 130 0.51 -6.69 10.41
CA ALA A 130 -0.80 -7.06 9.88
C ALA A 130 -1.20 -6.18 8.68
N MET A 131 -0.95 -4.87 8.76
CA MET A 131 -1.18 -3.94 7.64
C MET A 131 -0.31 -4.32 6.43
N GLY A 132 1.00 -4.53 6.61
CA GLY A 132 1.88 -4.95 5.52
C GLY A 132 1.48 -6.29 4.88
N MET A 133 1.00 -7.26 5.67
CA MET A 133 0.48 -8.53 5.14
C MET A 133 -0.84 -8.35 4.40
N LYS A 134 -1.67 -7.41 4.82
CA LYS A 134 -2.91 -7.05 4.11
C LYS A 134 -2.61 -6.46 2.74
N GLU A 135 -1.63 -5.57 2.63
CA GLU A 135 -1.15 -5.06 1.34
C GLU A 135 -0.65 -6.18 0.42
N LYS A 136 0.01 -7.19 1.01
CA LYS A 136 0.45 -8.37 0.26
C LYS A 136 -0.73 -9.18 -0.28
N GLU A 137 -1.80 -9.35 0.49
CA GLU A 137 -3.04 -9.99 0.03
C GLU A 137 -3.66 -9.21 -1.13
N HIS A 138 -3.70 -7.86 -1.05
CA HIS A 138 -4.18 -6.99 -2.12
C HIS A 138 -3.33 -7.13 -3.38
N GLU A 139 -1.99 -7.09 -3.26
CA GLU A 139 -1.06 -7.31 -4.38
C GLU A 139 -1.35 -8.61 -5.12
N VAL A 140 -1.44 -9.71 -4.36
CA VAL A 140 -1.71 -11.05 -4.92
C VAL A 140 -3.07 -11.08 -5.62
N TYR A 141 -4.10 -10.51 -5.00
CA TYR A 141 -5.43 -10.43 -5.60
C TYR A 141 -5.38 -9.71 -6.95
N PHE A 142 -4.77 -8.53 -7.02
CA PHE A 142 -4.69 -7.76 -8.26
C PHE A 142 -3.92 -8.46 -9.36
N LEU A 143 -2.81 -9.12 -9.00
CA LEU A 143 -2.02 -9.89 -9.97
C LEU A 143 -2.82 -11.08 -10.54
N GLU A 144 -3.54 -11.82 -9.69
CA GLU A 144 -4.39 -12.93 -10.11
C GLU A 144 -5.46 -12.50 -11.13
N GLN A 145 -6.00 -11.28 -11.02
CA GLN A 145 -7.01 -10.76 -11.94
C GLN A 145 -6.48 -10.52 -13.37
N ILE A 146 -5.15 -10.38 -13.53
CA ILE A 146 -4.51 -10.06 -14.81
C ILE A 146 -3.47 -11.09 -15.26
N LYS A 147 -3.27 -12.18 -14.52
CA LYS A 147 -2.20 -13.17 -14.80
C LYS A 147 -2.25 -13.77 -16.21
N THR A 148 -3.42 -13.83 -16.82
CA THR A 148 -3.62 -14.36 -18.19
C THR A 148 -3.76 -13.24 -19.24
N ASP A 149 -3.61 -11.98 -18.84
CA ASP A 149 -3.75 -10.86 -19.77
C ASP A 149 -2.52 -10.74 -20.69
N ARG A 150 -2.78 -10.50 -21.98
CA ARG A 150 -1.72 -10.40 -23.00
C ARG A 150 -0.80 -9.20 -22.81
N LEU A 151 -1.23 -8.18 -22.08
CA LEU A 151 -0.43 -6.99 -21.80
C LEU A 151 0.55 -7.21 -20.63
N LEU A 152 0.30 -8.20 -19.76
CA LEU A 152 1.09 -8.42 -18.57
C LEU A 152 2.60 -8.57 -18.85
N PRO A 153 3.09 -9.41 -19.79
CA PRO A 153 4.52 -9.56 -20.03
C PRO A 153 5.23 -8.27 -20.46
N LEU A 154 4.54 -7.43 -21.23
CA LEU A 154 5.09 -6.12 -21.63
C LEU A 154 5.21 -5.18 -20.43
N PHE A 155 4.17 -5.10 -19.59
CA PHE A 155 4.15 -4.24 -18.41
C PHE A 155 5.11 -4.72 -17.32
N GLU A 156 5.24 -6.03 -17.11
CA GLU A 156 6.27 -6.63 -16.23
C GLU A 156 7.68 -6.16 -16.61
N ARG A 157 7.97 -6.12 -17.90
CA ARG A 157 9.27 -5.66 -18.40
C ARG A 157 9.48 -4.16 -18.19
N LEU A 158 8.44 -3.35 -18.42
CA LEU A 158 8.52 -1.89 -18.33
C LEU A 158 8.56 -1.38 -16.90
N PHE A 159 7.78 -2.01 -16.02
CA PHE A 159 7.55 -1.51 -14.66
C PHE A 159 8.18 -2.36 -13.56
N SER A 160 8.88 -3.43 -13.91
CA SER A 160 9.58 -4.35 -13.00
C SER A 160 8.67 -4.89 -11.88
N TRP A 161 7.40 -5.17 -12.20
CA TRP A 161 6.43 -5.80 -11.31
C TRP A 161 5.54 -6.76 -12.10
N GLY A 162 5.19 -7.91 -11.52
CA GLY A 162 4.34 -8.95 -12.12
C GLY A 162 4.65 -10.33 -11.55
N SER A 163 4.30 -11.40 -12.26
CA SER A 163 4.34 -12.79 -11.79
C SER A 163 5.70 -13.27 -11.25
N GLY A 164 6.80 -12.72 -11.77
CA GLY A 164 8.15 -13.04 -11.32
C GLY A 164 8.84 -11.93 -10.50
N LYS A 165 8.16 -10.85 -10.21
CA LYS A 165 8.72 -9.62 -9.62
C LYS A 165 7.78 -8.96 -8.62
N THR A 166 6.95 -9.74 -7.98
CA THR A 166 6.16 -9.27 -6.83
C THR A 166 7.10 -9.04 -5.63
N ALA A 167 6.60 -8.54 -4.52
CA ALA A 167 7.34 -8.54 -3.26
C ALA A 167 7.54 -9.99 -2.78
N ASN A 168 8.38 -10.73 -3.52
CA ASN A 168 8.55 -12.19 -3.42
C ASN A 168 9.13 -12.64 -2.08
N ASP A 169 9.75 -11.72 -1.35
CA ASP A 169 10.35 -12.02 -0.07
C ASP A 169 9.31 -12.12 1.06
N VAL A 170 8.03 -11.79 0.77
CA VAL A 170 6.89 -11.95 1.70
C VAL A 170 5.99 -13.06 1.21
N ASN A 171 6.00 -14.19 1.91
CA ASN A 171 5.13 -15.32 1.61
C ASN A 171 3.94 -15.33 2.59
N LEU A 172 2.72 -15.32 2.05
CA LEU A 172 1.48 -15.38 2.85
C LEU A 172 1.36 -16.68 3.68
N GLU A 173 1.99 -17.77 3.23
CA GLU A 173 1.94 -19.07 3.91
C GLU A 173 2.92 -19.16 5.09
N ASN A 174 4.00 -18.43 5.05
CA ASN A 174 4.98 -18.40 6.12
C ASN A 174 4.71 -17.20 7.03
N LYS A 175 4.06 -17.46 8.17
CA LYS A 175 3.97 -16.46 9.23
C LYS A 175 5.37 -16.10 9.69
N ILE A 176 5.82 -14.93 9.25
CA ILE A 176 7.14 -14.42 9.59
C ILE A 176 7.09 -13.91 11.02
N PRO A 177 8.08 -14.25 11.86
CA PRO A 177 8.18 -13.68 13.19
C PRO A 177 8.29 -12.15 13.10
N VAL A 178 7.42 -11.46 13.82
CA VAL A 178 7.53 -10.03 14.06
C VAL A 178 8.98 -9.72 14.48
N GLY A 179 9.69 -8.88 13.74
CA GLY A 179 11.09 -8.52 14.03
C GLY A 179 12.12 -8.84 12.93
N ASN A 180 11.76 -9.62 11.92
CA ASN A 180 12.65 -9.93 10.77
C ASN A 180 12.28 -9.17 9.49
N SER A 181 11.68 -7.98 9.62
CA SER A 181 11.28 -7.13 8.48
C SER A 181 12.45 -6.77 7.54
N ASP A 182 13.68 -6.72 8.03
CA ASP A 182 14.89 -6.44 7.25
C ASP A 182 15.15 -7.46 6.12
N GLN A 183 14.53 -8.64 6.20
CA GLN A 183 14.65 -9.69 5.19
C GLN A 183 13.75 -9.45 3.98
N TYR A 184 12.72 -8.61 4.11
CA TYR A 184 11.65 -8.48 3.12
C TYR A 184 11.75 -7.27 2.22
N CYS A 185 12.43 -6.23 2.65
CA CYS A 185 12.56 -4.98 1.92
C CYS A 185 14.02 -4.65 1.73
N LYS A 186 14.56 -4.95 0.55
CA LYS A 186 15.98 -4.71 0.24
C LYS A 186 16.27 -3.20 0.19
N PRO A 187 17.45 -2.76 0.70
CA PRO A 187 17.87 -1.35 0.64
C PRO A 187 17.97 -0.74 -0.76
N SER A 188 17.88 -1.57 -1.82
CA SER A 188 17.93 -1.14 -3.23
C SER A 188 16.73 -0.29 -3.67
N ASP A 189 15.63 -0.27 -2.90
CA ASP A 189 14.47 0.57 -3.22
C ASP A 189 14.58 2.00 -2.66
N GLU A 190 15.61 2.31 -1.87
CA GLU A 190 15.86 3.67 -1.38
C GLU A 190 16.40 4.66 -2.42
N ARG A 191 16.60 4.23 -3.68
CA ARG A 191 17.21 5.04 -4.74
C ARG A 191 16.33 5.21 -5.97
N ARG A 192 15.04 5.50 -5.75
CA ARG A 192 14.23 6.02 -6.88
C ARG A 192 13.23 7.07 -6.44
#